data_d34884e42e119bbb5f312c5aecff642d
#
_entry.id   d34884e42e119bbb5f312c5aecff642d
#
_cell.length_a   1.000
_cell.length_b   1.000
_cell.length_c   1.000
_cell.angle_alpha   90.00
_cell.angle_beta   90.00
_cell.angle_gamma   90.00
#
_symmetry.space_group_name_H-M   'P 1'
#
loop_
_entity.id
_entity.type
_entity.pdbx_description
1 polymer ?
#
loop_
_entity_poly.entity_id
_entity_poly.type
_entity_poly.pdbx_seq_one_letter_code
_entity_poly.pdbx_strand_id
1 'polypeptide(L)'
;KGLIHMEPGVEKAYFLPRMKTGKMLQKRKEMPTSQDSKGDFTYDERALTPVDFMAYTEFNPRSFENIWRKWQPKGNLVFSELPAEGQNALLREMSKQVNFELGFHFINGVQGDDDDHLFNGIVTRMLSDKDVIYVVSGETSMLKKLKAVKDSIPTTMRSNPGLRILMSVTDFGQYDE
;
A
#
# COMPACT_ATOMS: atom_id res chain seq x y z
N LYS A 1 4.27 10.05 -12.07
CA LYS A 1 5.11 9.51 -10.97
C LYS A 1 4.17 8.83 -9.98
N GLY A 2 4.45 7.55 -9.65
CA GLY A 2 3.64 6.79 -8.71
C GLY A 2 3.67 7.43 -7.32
N LEU A 3 2.57 7.27 -6.58
CA LEU A 3 2.45 7.68 -5.17
C LEU A 3 3.21 6.73 -4.24
N ILE A 4 3.47 5.52 -4.70
CA ILE A 4 4.12 4.44 -3.95
C ILE A 4 5.41 4.08 -4.67
N HIS A 5 6.48 4.02 -3.91
CA HIS A 5 7.76 3.47 -4.37
C HIS A 5 7.78 1.98 -4.06
N MET A 6 8.08 1.17 -5.06
CA MET A 6 8.26 -0.28 -4.90
C MET A 6 9.74 -0.60 -4.95
N GLU A 7 10.21 -1.33 -3.94
CA GLU A 7 11.60 -1.81 -3.86
C GLU A 7 11.61 -3.29 -4.22
N PRO A 8 12.06 -3.65 -5.43
CA PRO A 8 12.09 -5.04 -5.87
C PRO A 8 13.26 -5.82 -5.23
N GLY A 9 13.11 -7.14 -5.11
CA GLY A 9 14.20 -8.03 -4.68
C GLY A 9 14.49 -8.02 -3.19
N VAL A 10 13.54 -7.58 -2.36
CA VAL A 10 13.66 -7.63 -0.90
C VAL A 10 13.25 -9.03 -0.41
N GLU A 11 14.23 -9.85 -0.05
CA GLU A 11 14.01 -11.21 0.50
C GLU A 11 14.03 -11.24 2.03
N LYS A 12 14.68 -10.25 2.65
CA LYS A 12 14.81 -10.12 4.11
C LYS A 12 14.34 -8.73 4.54
N ALA A 13 14.41 -8.45 5.84
CA ALA A 13 14.10 -7.14 6.35
C ALA A 13 14.92 -6.05 5.64
N TYR A 14 14.24 -5.05 5.08
CA TYR A 14 14.84 -3.89 4.45
C TYR A 14 14.68 -2.69 5.38
N PHE A 15 15.80 -2.06 5.74
CA PHE A 15 15.82 -0.95 6.67
C PHE A 15 15.83 0.38 5.92
N LEU A 16 14.83 1.20 6.18
CA LEU A 16 14.70 2.56 5.67
C LEU A 16 15.25 3.54 6.70
N PRO A 17 16.45 4.12 6.48
CA PRO A 17 17.01 5.09 7.40
C PRO A 17 16.24 6.42 7.33
N ARG A 18 15.98 7.01 8.49
CA ARG A 18 15.38 8.33 8.64
C ARG A 18 16.28 9.20 9.51
N MET A 19 16.69 10.34 9.00
CA MET A 19 17.48 11.30 9.72
C MET A 19 16.67 12.58 9.94
N LYS A 20 16.65 13.07 11.16
CA LYS A 20 16.04 14.34 11.53
C LYS A 20 17.10 15.24 12.16
N THR A 21 17.01 16.54 11.90
CA THR A 21 17.86 17.55 12.53
C THR A 21 17.02 18.55 13.28
N GLY A 22 17.52 19.03 14.43
CA GLY A 22 16.91 20.12 15.18
C GLY A 22 17.23 21.50 14.56
N LYS A 23 16.83 22.57 15.25
CA LYS A 23 17.16 23.95 14.80
C LYS A 23 18.66 24.18 14.85
N MET A 24 19.27 24.55 13.74
CA MET A 24 20.72 24.78 13.61
C MET A 24 21.08 26.26 13.64
N LEU A 25 20.17 27.15 13.22
CA LEU A 25 20.47 28.58 13.15
C LEU A 25 20.58 29.22 14.54
N GLN A 26 21.62 30.00 14.73
CA GLN A 26 21.89 30.76 15.93
C GLN A 26 22.57 32.10 15.61
N LYS A 27 22.57 33.03 16.58
CA LYS A 27 23.28 34.27 16.41
C LYS A 27 24.79 34.01 16.31
N ARG A 28 25.48 34.80 15.49
CA ARG A 28 26.94 34.73 15.35
C ARG A 28 27.62 34.94 16.70
N LYS A 29 28.58 34.08 17.03
CA LYS A 29 29.56 34.25 18.11
C LYS A 29 30.94 34.38 17.50
N GLU A 30 31.80 35.20 18.12
CA GLU A 30 33.15 35.40 17.61
C GLU A 30 34.03 34.16 17.78
N MET A 31 33.85 33.42 18.89
CA MET A 31 34.55 32.17 19.18
C MET A 31 33.54 31.08 19.56
N PRO A 32 33.01 30.33 18.61
CA PRO A 32 32.11 29.23 18.92
C PRO A 32 32.88 28.05 19.53
N THR A 33 32.29 27.46 20.56
CA THR A 33 32.79 26.24 21.22
C THR A 33 31.88 25.06 20.88
N SER A 34 32.31 23.84 21.23
CA SER A 34 31.47 22.63 21.04
C SER A 34 30.14 22.70 21.78
N GLN A 35 30.07 23.46 22.89
CA GLN A 35 28.84 23.68 23.65
C GLN A 35 27.81 24.56 22.92
N ASP A 36 28.29 25.32 21.94
CA ASP A 36 27.44 26.17 21.10
C ASP A 36 26.84 25.41 19.91
N SER A 37 27.20 24.14 19.76
CA SER A 37 26.67 23.30 18.72
C SER A 37 25.14 23.15 18.90
N LYS A 38 24.40 23.35 17.82
CA LYS A 38 22.96 23.16 17.74
C LYS A 38 22.60 22.24 16.58
N GLY A 39 21.45 21.62 16.66
CA GLY A 39 20.96 20.76 15.59
C GLY A 39 21.41 19.33 15.76
N ASP A 40 21.04 18.73 16.88
CA ASP A 40 21.29 17.32 17.11
C ASP A 40 20.69 16.49 15.98
N PHE A 41 21.49 15.56 15.47
CA PHE A 41 21.04 14.59 14.46
C PHE A 41 20.45 13.39 15.20
N THR A 42 19.18 13.15 14.96
CA THR A 42 18.54 11.90 15.39
C THR A 42 18.43 10.96 14.20
N TYR A 43 18.90 9.75 14.39
CA TYR A 43 18.84 8.66 13.43
C TYR A 43 17.80 7.64 13.89
N ASP A 44 16.92 7.24 13.01
CA ASP A 44 15.87 6.27 13.24
C ASP A 44 15.75 5.37 12.01
N GLU A 45 15.33 4.13 12.21
CA GLU A 45 15.16 3.15 11.13
C GLU A 45 13.75 2.58 11.15
N ARG A 46 13.17 2.42 9.97
CA ARG A 46 11.95 1.65 9.80
C ARG A 46 12.25 0.38 9.03
N ALA A 47 11.90 -0.77 9.60
CA ALA A 47 12.04 -2.05 8.93
C ALA A 47 10.80 -2.36 8.09
N LEU A 48 11.03 -2.75 6.84
CA LEU A 48 10.05 -3.40 5.99
C LEU A 48 10.37 -4.90 5.96
N THR A 49 9.49 -5.70 6.50
CA THR A 49 9.62 -7.16 6.50
C THR A 49 8.66 -7.73 5.47
N PRO A 50 9.16 -8.43 4.44
CA PRO A 50 8.30 -9.13 3.49
C PRO A 50 7.56 -10.27 4.20
N VAL A 51 6.39 -10.62 3.70
CA VAL A 51 5.59 -11.76 4.17
C VAL A 51 5.37 -12.68 2.99
N ASP A 52 5.68 -13.96 3.17
CA ASP A 52 5.46 -14.98 2.17
C ASP A 52 3.99 -15.40 2.16
N PHE A 53 3.44 -15.54 0.99
CA PHE A 53 2.11 -16.08 0.78
C PHE A 53 2.09 -16.92 -0.50
N MET A 54 1.10 -17.80 -0.64
CA MET A 54 0.95 -18.63 -1.82
C MET A 54 -0.48 -18.54 -2.35
N ALA A 55 -0.62 -18.71 -3.67
CA ALA A 55 -1.89 -18.98 -4.30
C ALA A 55 -1.88 -20.43 -4.80
N TYR A 56 -2.69 -21.27 -4.18
CA TYR A 56 -2.81 -22.67 -4.56
C TYR A 56 -4.28 -22.99 -4.84
N THR A 57 -4.57 -23.58 -5.98
CA THR A 57 -5.89 -24.04 -6.33
C THR A 57 -5.84 -25.33 -7.13
N GLU A 58 -6.71 -26.25 -6.78
CA GLU A 58 -6.97 -27.43 -7.60
C GLU A 58 -8.34 -27.27 -8.26
N PHE A 59 -8.41 -27.57 -9.52
CA PHE A 59 -9.69 -27.58 -10.21
C PHE A 59 -9.97 -28.93 -10.88
N ASN A 60 -11.23 -29.32 -10.81
CA ASN A 60 -11.69 -30.53 -11.48
C ASN A 60 -12.01 -30.19 -12.94
N PRO A 61 -11.29 -30.77 -13.93
CA PRO A 61 -11.54 -30.50 -15.34
C PRO A 61 -12.99 -30.75 -15.78
N ARG A 62 -13.67 -31.69 -15.16
CA ARG A 62 -15.07 -32.01 -15.47
C ARG A 62 -16.04 -30.88 -15.15
N SER A 63 -15.75 -30.10 -14.12
CA SER A 63 -16.59 -28.94 -13.75
C SER A 63 -16.58 -27.85 -14.80
N PHE A 64 -15.54 -27.82 -15.64
CA PHE A 64 -15.34 -26.83 -16.69
C PHE A 64 -15.44 -27.44 -18.10
N GLU A 65 -16.01 -28.65 -18.22
CA GLU A 65 -16.03 -29.40 -19.48
C GLU A 65 -16.60 -28.60 -20.66
N ASN A 66 -17.68 -27.84 -20.45
CA ASN A 66 -18.29 -27.02 -21.49
C ASN A 66 -17.40 -25.94 -22.04
N ILE A 67 -16.59 -25.31 -21.14
CA ILE A 67 -15.63 -24.28 -21.51
C ILE A 67 -14.42 -24.94 -22.19
N TRP A 68 -13.94 -26.01 -21.62
CA TRP A 68 -12.74 -26.72 -22.03
C TRP A 68 -12.88 -27.37 -23.40
N ARG A 69 -14.05 -28.00 -23.68
CA ARG A 69 -14.35 -28.65 -24.96
C ARG A 69 -14.31 -27.70 -26.16
N LYS A 70 -14.35 -26.42 -25.94
CA LYS A 70 -14.15 -25.42 -26.99
C LYS A 70 -12.74 -25.51 -27.58
N TRP A 71 -11.74 -25.80 -26.78
CA TRP A 71 -10.35 -25.89 -27.19
C TRP A 71 -9.88 -27.34 -27.42
N GLN A 72 -10.48 -28.28 -26.69
CA GLN A 72 -10.16 -29.71 -26.78
C GLN A 72 -11.44 -30.53 -26.97
N PRO A 73 -11.97 -30.62 -28.18
CA PRO A 73 -13.30 -31.26 -28.45
C PRO A 73 -13.32 -32.77 -28.29
N LYS A 74 -12.16 -33.45 -28.31
CA LYS A 74 -12.05 -34.92 -28.20
C LYS A 74 -10.91 -35.29 -27.23
N GLY A 75 -11.01 -36.49 -26.62
CA GLY A 75 -9.98 -37.02 -25.72
C GLY A 75 -10.20 -36.70 -24.25
N ASN A 76 -9.25 -37.04 -23.42
CA ASN A 76 -9.23 -36.73 -21.98
C ASN A 76 -8.96 -35.26 -21.75
N LEU A 77 -9.53 -34.70 -20.68
CA LEU A 77 -9.29 -33.31 -20.29
C LEU A 77 -7.98 -33.24 -19.50
N VAL A 78 -6.91 -32.92 -20.17
CA VAL A 78 -5.56 -32.76 -19.57
C VAL A 78 -5.06 -31.35 -19.86
N PHE A 79 -4.66 -30.61 -18.82
CA PHE A 79 -4.24 -29.21 -18.94
C PHE A 79 -3.05 -29.03 -19.92
N SER A 80 -2.08 -29.93 -19.84
CA SER A 80 -0.89 -29.87 -20.70
C SER A 80 -1.16 -30.08 -22.19
N GLU A 81 -2.29 -30.72 -22.53
CA GLU A 81 -2.69 -31.00 -23.92
C GLU A 81 -3.60 -29.90 -24.49
N LEU A 82 -4.00 -28.93 -23.66
CA LEU A 82 -4.77 -27.79 -24.12
C LEU A 82 -3.95 -26.90 -25.05
N PRO A 83 -4.57 -26.34 -26.08
CA PRO A 83 -3.98 -25.27 -26.85
C PRO A 83 -3.53 -24.10 -25.96
N ALA A 84 -2.45 -23.44 -26.34
CA ALA A 84 -1.89 -22.31 -25.55
C ALA A 84 -2.92 -21.22 -25.24
N GLU A 85 -3.88 -21.00 -26.12
CA GLU A 85 -4.99 -20.04 -25.92
C GLU A 85 -5.87 -20.43 -24.73
N GLY A 86 -6.21 -21.74 -24.59
CA GLY A 86 -6.98 -22.25 -23.47
C GLY A 86 -6.23 -22.17 -22.14
N GLN A 87 -4.97 -22.56 -22.14
CA GLN A 87 -4.09 -22.41 -20.95
C GLN A 87 -3.96 -20.97 -20.52
N ASN A 88 -3.68 -20.07 -21.47
CA ASN A 88 -3.57 -18.63 -21.19
C ASN A 88 -4.87 -18.00 -20.68
N ALA A 89 -6.04 -18.46 -21.14
CA ALA A 89 -7.31 -17.97 -20.66
C ALA A 89 -7.53 -18.31 -19.17
N LEU A 90 -7.20 -19.53 -18.76
CA LEU A 90 -7.28 -19.95 -17.35
C LEU A 90 -6.29 -19.21 -16.47
N LEU A 91 -5.03 -19.13 -16.89
CA LEU A 91 -3.98 -18.42 -16.14
C LEU A 91 -4.31 -16.92 -16.00
N ARG A 92 -4.91 -16.33 -17.02
CA ARG A 92 -5.34 -14.92 -16.97
C ARG A 92 -6.43 -14.69 -15.93
N GLU A 93 -7.41 -15.60 -15.84
CA GLU A 93 -8.50 -15.46 -14.87
C GLU A 93 -7.98 -15.68 -13.43
N MET A 94 -7.10 -16.66 -13.22
CA MET A 94 -6.43 -16.86 -11.94
C MET A 94 -5.61 -15.62 -11.54
N SER A 95 -4.80 -15.10 -12.45
CA SER A 95 -3.98 -13.90 -12.21
C SER A 95 -4.84 -12.67 -11.88
N LYS A 96 -5.99 -12.53 -12.53
CA LYS A 96 -6.93 -11.45 -12.25
C LYS A 96 -7.49 -11.52 -10.84
N GLN A 97 -7.87 -12.73 -10.39
CA GLN A 97 -8.36 -12.93 -9.02
C GLN A 97 -7.27 -12.66 -7.99
N VAL A 98 -6.07 -13.20 -8.19
CA VAL A 98 -4.92 -12.96 -7.29
C VAL A 98 -4.59 -11.47 -7.21
N ASN A 99 -4.58 -10.75 -8.34
CA ASN A 99 -4.32 -9.32 -8.36
C ASN A 99 -5.41 -8.52 -7.64
N PHE A 100 -6.67 -8.94 -7.73
CA PHE A 100 -7.77 -8.30 -7.01
C PHE A 100 -7.61 -8.47 -5.49
N GLU A 101 -7.34 -9.68 -5.02
CA GLU A 101 -7.13 -10.00 -3.61
C GLU A 101 -5.92 -9.27 -3.04
N LEU A 102 -4.79 -9.31 -3.76
CA LEU A 102 -3.60 -8.55 -3.38
C LEU A 102 -3.85 -7.05 -3.28
N GLY A 103 -4.59 -6.49 -4.25
CA GLY A 103 -4.96 -5.07 -4.21
C GLY A 103 -5.80 -4.71 -2.98
N PHE A 104 -6.73 -5.57 -2.60
CA PHE A 104 -7.53 -5.41 -1.40
C PHE A 104 -6.67 -5.47 -0.13
N HIS A 105 -5.85 -6.51 0.03
CA HIS A 105 -4.97 -6.70 1.18
C HIS A 105 -3.91 -5.60 1.28
N PHE A 106 -3.40 -5.12 0.15
CA PHE A 106 -2.42 -4.04 0.13
C PHE A 106 -2.95 -2.75 0.76
N ILE A 107 -4.23 -2.45 0.59
CA ILE A 107 -4.86 -1.26 1.16
C ILE A 107 -5.43 -1.54 2.54
N ASN A 108 -6.28 -2.57 2.67
CA ASN A 108 -7.11 -2.81 3.84
C ASN A 108 -6.69 -4.04 4.66
N GLY A 109 -5.65 -4.76 4.26
CA GLY A 109 -5.25 -6.00 4.91
C GLY A 109 -4.97 -5.81 6.40
N VAL A 110 -5.29 -6.84 7.14
CA VAL A 110 -4.95 -7.00 8.56
C VAL A 110 -4.21 -8.33 8.70
N GLN A 111 -3.12 -8.37 9.41
CA GLN A 111 -2.38 -9.61 9.66
C GLN A 111 -3.07 -10.41 10.76
N GLY A 112 -3.27 -11.70 10.54
CA GLY A 112 -3.85 -12.64 11.48
C GLY A 112 -3.32 -14.05 11.29
N ASP A 113 -3.94 -15.02 11.97
CA ASP A 113 -3.51 -16.43 11.97
C ASP A 113 -4.31 -17.26 10.95
N ASP A 114 -5.27 -16.69 10.26
CA ASP A 114 -6.11 -17.35 9.27
C ASP A 114 -5.69 -16.98 7.83
N ASP A 115 -6.21 -17.75 6.88
CA ASP A 115 -5.87 -17.61 5.45
C ASP A 115 -6.36 -16.29 4.82
N ASP A 116 -7.31 -15.60 5.47
CA ASP A 116 -7.86 -14.33 4.99
C ASP A 116 -7.09 -13.11 5.50
N HIS A 117 -6.12 -13.28 6.41
CA HIS A 117 -5.39 -12.22 7.07
C HIS A 117 -3.88 -12.28 6.77
N LEU A 118 -3.51 -12.02 5.52
CA LEU A 118 -2.16 -12.23 5.01
C LEU A 118 -1.13 -11.26 5.62
N PHE A 119 -1.39 -9.95 5.55
CA PHE A 119 -0.46 -8.91 6.03
C PHE A 119 -1.18 -7.59 6.31
N ASN A 120 -0.52 -6.72 7.09
CA ASN A 120 -1.04 -5.39 7.38
C ASN A 120 -0.92 -4.46 6.18
N GLY A 121 -2.06 -4.04 5.63
CA GLY A 121 -2.16 -3.07 4.56
C GLY A 121 -1.78 -1.64 4.97
N ILE A 122 -1.81 -0.73 3.99
CA ILE A 122 -1.44 0.68 4.18
C ILE A 122 -2.32 1.33 5.26
N VAL A 123 -3.63 1.15 5.21
CA VAL A 123 -4.58 1.75 6.16
C VAL A 123 -4.31 1.26 7.57
N THR A 124 -4.15 -0.06 7.76
CA THR A 124 -3.86 -0.67 9.07
C THR A 124 -2.55 -0.14 9.66
N ARG A 125 -1.51 -0.02 8.82
CA ARG A 125 -0.21 0.54 9.24
C ARG A 125 -0.31 2.02 9.59
N MET A 126 -1.07 2.81 8.82
CA MET A 126 -1.34 4.21 9.15
C MET A 126 -2.06 4.34 10.47
N LEU A 127 -3.07 3.48 10.73
CA LEU A 127 -3.84 3.48 11.97
C LEU A 127 -3.00 3.15 13.20
N SER A 128 -1.95 2.40 13.06
CA SER A 128 -1.03 2.04 14.15
C SER A 128 0.15 3.00 14.32
N ASP A 129 0.39 3.91 13.36
CA ASP A 129 1.55 4.82 13.38
C ASP A 129 1.27 6.06 14.21
N LYS A 130 2.12 6.30 15.22
CA LYS A 130 2.02 7.45 16.13
C LYS A 130 2.32 8.80 15.46
N ASP A 131 3.00 8.79 14.33
CA ASP A 131 3.34 9.99 13.56
C ASP A 131 2.17 10.42 12.65
N VAL A 132 1.10 9.64 12.55
CA VAL A 132 -0.08 9.95 11.75
C VAL A 132 -1.07 10.80 12.54
N ILE A 133 -1.47 11.92 11.97
CA ILE A 133 -2.46 12.82 12.58
C ILE A 133 -3.87 12.31 12.24
N TYR A 134 -4.60 11.89 13.24
CA TYR A 134 -6.00 11.49 13.10
C TYR A 134 -6.92 12.69 13.19
N VAL A 135 -7.82 12.79 12.23
CA VAL A 135 -8.89 13.79 12.25
C VAL A 135 -10.21 13.06 12.38
N VAL A 136 -10.78 13.08 13.59
CA VAL A 136 -12.14 12.59 13.82
C VAL A 136 -13.09 13.74 13.50
N SER A 137 -13.81 13.62 12.38
CA SER A 137 -14.83 14.58 11.98
C SER A 137 -16.21 13.95 12.10
N GLY A 138 -17.08 14.51 12.93
CA GLY A 138 -18.51 14.16 12.99
C GLY A 138 -19.33 14.76 11.84
N GLU A 139 -18.69 15.44 10.91
CA GLU A 139 -19.34 16.11 9.78
C GLU A 139 -19.77 15.14 8.69
N THR A 140 -20.95 15.32 8.17
CA THR A 140 -21.51 14.54 7.05
C THR A 140 -21.06 15.07 5.69
N SER A 141 -20.83 16.38 5.58
CA SER A 141 -20.40 17.01 4.33
C SER A 141 -18.94 16.72 4.01
N MET A 142 -18.66 16.27 2.78
CA MET A 142 -17.29 15.99 2.30
C MET A 142 -16.40 17.23 2.35
N LEU A 143 -16.90 18.39 1.95
CA LEU A 143 -16.17 19.66 2.04
C LEU A 143 -15.72 20.01 3.46
N LYS A 144 -16.57 19.79 4.45
CA LYS A 144 -16.22 20.04 5.85
C LYS A 144 -15.20 19.05 6.38
N LYS A 145 -15.28 17.76 5.97
CA LYS A 145 -14.28 16.74 6.28
C LYS A 145 -12.91 17.14 5.70
N LEU A 146 -12.86 17.52 4.44
CA LEU A 146 -11.63 17.97 3.78
C LEU A 146 -11.05 19.24 4.42
N LYS A 147 -11.92 20.17 4.84
CA LYS A 147 -11.48 21.36 5.58
C LYS A 147 -10.85 20.97 6.91
N ALA A 148 -11.46 20.07 7.69
CA ALA A 148 -10.91 19.59 8.94
C ALA A 148 -9.53 18.92 8.73
N VAL A 149 -9.38 18.07 7.70
CA VAL A 149 -8.09 17.47 7.33
C VAL A 149 -7.05 18.56 6.98
N LYS A 150 -7.42 19.53 6.14
CA LYS A 150 -6.53 20.64 5.77
C LYS A 150 -6.10 21.44 7.00
N ASP A 151 -7.01 21.72 7.92
CA ASP A 151 -6.73 22.53 9.11
C ASP A 151 -5.83 21.78 10.13
N SER A 152 -5.86 20.45 10.12
CA SER A 152 -4.96 19.61 10.93
C SER A 152 -3.51 19.58 10.43
N ILE A 153 -3.28 19.91 9.16
CA ILE A 153 -1.94 19.91 8.59
C ILE A 153 -1.13 21.07 9.18
N PRO A 154 0.08 20.83 9.73
CA PRO A 154 0.97 21.89 10.21
C PRO A 154 1.21 22.97 9.14
N THR A 155 1.17 24.23 9.55
CA THR A 155 1.29 25.37 8.62
C THR A 155 2.55 25.34 7.76
N THR A 156 3.65 24.80 8.30
CA THR A 156 4.92 24.62 7.59
C THR A 156 4.85 23.62 6.44
N MET A 157 3.87 22.70 6.47
CA MET A 157 3.71 21.65 5.46
C MET A 157 2.62 21.99 4.41
N ARG A 158 1.74 22.95 4.70
CA ARG A 158 0.61 23.29 3.82
C ARG A 158 1.03 23.79 2.44
N SER A 159 2.20 24.40 2.33
CA SER A 159 2.75 24.91 1.07
C SER A 159 3.59 23.88 0.30
N ASN A 160 3.67 22.64 0.77
CA ASN A 160 4.45 21.61 0.09
C ASN A 160 3.74 21.20 -1.22
N PRO A 161 4.39 21.39 -2.41
CA PRO A 161 3.80 21.03 -3.69
C PRO A 161 3.63 19.52 -3.88
N GLY A 162 4.25 18.71 -3.03
CA GLY A 162 4.12 17.26 -2.99
C GLY A 162 2.88 16.75 -2.25
N LEU A 163 2.13 17.65 -1.57
CA LEU A 163 0.96 17.24 -0.82
C LEU A 163 -0.11 16.69 -1.77
N ARG A 164 -0.68 15.54 -1.40
CA ARG A 164 -1.74 14.87 -2.16
C ARG A 164 -2.82 14.41 -1.20
N ILE A 165 -4.07 14.52 -1.64
CA ILE A 165 -5.22 13.95 -0.95
C ILE A 165 -5.65 12.70 -1.72
N LEU A 166 -5.69 11.57 -1.02
CA LEU A 166 -6.22 10.32 -1.54
C LEU A 166 -7.62 10.13 -0.97
N MET A 167 -8.57 9.83 -1.81
CA MET A 167 -9.95 9.56 -1.42
C MET A 167 -10.54 8.45 -2.28
N SER A 168 -11.63 7.83 -1.82
CA SER A 168 -12.35 6.85 -2.62
C SER A 168 -13.05 7.52 -3.81
N VAL A 169 -13.39 6.73 -4.83
CA VAL A 169 -14.17 7.22 -5.99
C VAL A 169 -15.54 7.76 -5.55
N THR A 170 -16.16 7.11 -4.57
CA THR A 170 -17.44 7.53 -4.00
C THR A 170 -17.35 8.87 -3.31
N ASP A 171 -16.31 9.05 -2.48
CA ASP A 171 -16.08 10.32 -1.76
C ASP A 171 -15.73 11.45 -2.73
N PHE A 172 -15.00 11.13 -3.80
CA PHE A 172 -14.70 12.10 -4.86
C PHE A 172 -15.97 12.54 -5.58
N GLY A 173 -16.89 11.62 -5.90
CA GLY A 173 -18.19 11.95 -6.47
C GLY A 173 -19.01 12.92 -5.59
N GLN A 174 -19.03 12.69 -4.26
CA GLN A 174 -19.67 13.60 -3.29
C GLN A 174 -18.99 14.97 -3.18
N TYR A 175 -17.74 15.08 -3.58
CA TYR A 175 -17.01 16.35 -3.60
C TYR A 175 -17.29 17.15 -4.86
N ASP A 176 -17.53 16.48 -5.98
CA ASP A 176 -17.71 17.08 -7.32
C ASP A 176 -19.17 17.50 -7.59
N GLU A 177 -20.12 17.05 -6.76
CA GLU A 177 -21.52 17.51 -6.75
C GLU A 177 -21.68 18.86 -6.00
#